data_c058b3475cd0b7d7016239c7fccb8e1a
#
_entry.id   c058b3475cd0b7d7016239c7fccb8e1a
#
_cell.length_a   1.000
_cell.length_b   1.000
_cell.length_c   1.000
_cell.angle_alpha   90.00
_cell.angle_beta   90.00
_cell.angle_gamma   90.00
#
_symmetry.space_group_name_H-M   'P 1'
#
loop_
_entity.id
_entity.type
_entity.pdbx_description
1 polymer ?
#
loop_
_entity_poly.entity_id
_entity_poly.type
_entity_poly.pdbx_seq_one_letter_code
_entity_poly.pdbx_strand_id
1 'polypeptide(L)'
;MKKKILRIFIPIALLFLITESLHTFVPESDKTNSSILKVHIIDVGQGDAILIESDNQYMLIDAGEKGMSNIVIDYLEETGVNELDYVIATHPHSDHIGGLADVIDYYHVDKIIMPDVVHTSKTFENLLDTISENELKITKPIIGNEYTIGEATFVIIAPNSSYYDALNNYSVGIKLIYKENSFIFAGDAEKESEYEMLECGIDLDADVLKLSHHGSTTSSSQRFLDAVTPSIAIVSAGIDNQYGHPHAEILQAIKERKITLYRTDKEGTIILKADGENIVAVTSRQRE
;
A
#
# COMPACT_ATOMS: atom_id res chain seq x y z
N MET A 1 -61.18 84.00 -36.25
CA MET A 1 -59.97 83.47 -35.45
C MET A 1 -60.23 82.00 -35.07
N LYS A 2 -59.64 81.09 -35.80
CA LYS A 2 -59.87 79.65 -35.62
C LYS A 2 -58.68 79.11 -34.79
N LYS A 3 -58.96 78.62 -33.55
CA LYS A 3 -57.95 77.95 -32.70
C LYS A 3 -57.78 76.52 -33.22
N LYS A 4 -56.56 76.22 -33.66
CA LYS A 4 -56.15 74.86 -33.99
C LYS A 4 -55.80 74.09 -32.68
N ILE A 5 -56.50 72.98 -32.44
CA ILE A 5 -56.22 72.06 -31.36
C ILE A 5 -55.19 71.05 -31.87
N LEU A 6 -53.98 71.07 -31.29
CA LEU A 6 -52.94 70.14 -31.57
C LEU A 6 -53.17 68.83 -30.80
N ARG A 7 -53.49 67.76 -31.48
CA ARG A 7 -53.57 66.41 -30.87
C ARG A 7 -52.19 65.83 -30.81
N ILE A 8 -51.74 65.69 -29.57
CA ILE A 8 -50.45 64.95 -29.29
C ILE A 8 -50.77 63.43 -29.22
N PHE A 9 -50.29 62.69 -30.19
CA PHE A 9 -50.31 61.23 -30.14
C PHE A 9 -49.14 60.79 -29.25
N ILE A 10 -49.42 60.12 -28.12
CA ILE A 10 -48.44 59.43 -27.29
C ILE A 10 -48.41 57.97 -27.77
N PRO A 11 -47.28 57.48 -28.30
CA PRO A 11 -47.18 56.06 -28.62
C PRO A 11 -47.05 55.27 -27.29
N ILE A 12 -47.96 54.33 -27.08
CA ILE A 12 -47.84 53.32 -26.01
C ILE A 12 -46.72 52.42 -26.37
N ALA A 13 -45.56 52.62 -25.73
CA ALA A 13 -44.47 51.68 -25.78
C ALA A 13 -44.86 50.47 -24.92
N LEU A 14 -45.01 49.34 -25.58
CA LEU A 14 -45.27 48.05 -24.98
C LEU A 14 -43.94 47.61 -24.28
N LEU A 15 -43.92 47.74 -22.95
CA LEU A 15 -42.78 47.30 -22.15
C LEU A 15 -42.84 45.78 -22.04
N PHE A 16 -42.09 45.08 -22.90
CA PHE A 16 -41.83 43.66 -22.72
C PHE A 16 -40.84 43.52 -21.56
N LEU A 17 -41.34 43.13 -20.40
CA LEU A 17 -40.53 42.64 -19.28
C LEU A 17 -39.97 41.30 -19.68
N ILE A 18 -38.74 41.30 -20.21
CA ILE A 18 -37.91 40.10 -20.30
C ILE A 18 -37.44 39.83 -18.88
N THR A 19 -38.09 38.89 -18.20
CA THR A 19 -37.53 38.27 -17.00
C THR A 19 -36.40 37.35 -17.45
N GLU A 20 -35.20 37.87 -17.58
CA GLU A 20 -33.99 37.04 -17.60
C GLU A 20 -33.92 36.35 -16.25
N SER A 21 -34.25 35.04 -16.25
CA SER A 21 -33.91 34.14 -15.16
C SER A 21 -32.40 34.12 -15.09
N LEU A 22 -31.83 34.89 -14.18
CA LEU A 22 -30.45 34.71 -13.74
C LEU A 22 -30.37 33.32 -13.13
N HIS A 23 -30.10 32.32 -13.98
CA HIS A 23 -29.51 31.10 -13.51
C HIS A 23 -28.13 31.53 -12.99
N THR A 24 -28.05 31.78 -11.68
CA THR A 24 -26.79 31.77 -10.99
C THR A 24 -26.19 30.38 -11.25
N PHE A 25 -25.23 30.31 -12.17
CA PHE A 25 -24.33 29.20 -12.31
C PHE A 25 -23.58 29.13 -10.97
N VAL A 26 -24.11 28.35 -10.04
CA VAL A 26 -23.36 27.87 -8.90
C VAL A 26 -22.34 26.92 -9.56
N PRO A 27 -21.06 27.25 -9.58
CA PRO A 27 -20.10 26.25 -10.00
C PRO A 27 -20.34 25.06 -9.10
N GLU A 28 -20.67 23.93 -9.71
CA GLU A 28 -20.68 22.64 -9.05
C GLU A 28 -19.34 22.59 -8.31
N SER A 29 -19.38 22.73 -7.00
CA SER A 29 -18.18 22.70 -6.15
C SER A 29 -17.45 21.44 -6.56
N ASP A 30 -16.21 21.59 -6.94
CA ASP A 30 -15.29 20.54 -7.33
C ASP A 30 -15.68 19.23 -6.69
N LYS A 31 -15.87 18.23 -7.54
CA LYS A 31 -15.92 16.83 -7.13
C LYS A 31 -14.81 16.67 -6.11
N THR A 32 -15.21 16.39 -4.90
CA THR A 32 -14.40 16.08 -3.76
C THR A 32 -13.06 15.53 -4.23
N ASN A 33 -11.99 16.19 -3.82
CA ASN A 33 -10.64 15.65 -3.91
C ASN A 33 -10.67 14.38 -3.05
N SER A 34 -11.19 13.29 -3.63
CA SER A 34 -11.23 12.01 -2.91
C SER A 34 -9.77 11.67 -2.69
N SER A 35 -9.35 11.62 -1.45
CA SER A 35 -8.03 11.13 -1.10
C SER A 35 -7.81 9.81 -1.83
N ILE A 36 -6.63 9.59 -2.33
CA ILE A 36 -6.23 8.39 -3.05
C ILE A 36 -5.24 7.66 -2.17
N LEU A 37 -5.55 6.40 -1.83
CA LEU A 37 -4.54 5.53 -1.24
C LEU A 37 -3.51 5.18 -2.31
N LYS A 38 -2.23 5.28 -1.97
CA LYS A 38 -1.14 4.80 -2.83
C LYS A 38 -0.35 3.71 -2.10
N VAL A 39 -0.07 2.65 -2.82
CA VAL A 39 0.80 1.56 -2.36
C VAL A 39 1.94 1.45 -3.34
N HIS A 40 3.15 1.72 -2.87
CA HIS A 40 4.37 1.71 -3.67
C HIS A 40 5.17 0.47 -3.33
N ILE A 41 5.38 -0.41 -4.30
CA ILE A 41 6.30 -1.53 -4.19
C ILE A 41 7.61 -1.05 -4.79
N ILE A 42 8.56 -0.69 -3.95
CA ILE A 42 9.82 -0.07 -4.35
C ILE A 42 10.76 -1.16 -4.90
N ASP A 43 11.35 -0.93 -6.05
CA ASP A 43 12.35 -1.84 -6.64
C ASP A 43 13.67 -1.71 -5.89
N VAL A 44 13.85 -2.55 -4.89
CA VAL A 44 15.08 -2.69 -4.10
C VAL A 44 15.92 -3.91 -4.53
N GLY A 45 15.65 -4.47 -5.73
CA GLY A 45 16.20 -5.74 -6.14
C GLY A 45 15.54 -6.92 -5.40
N GLN A 46 16.34 -7.84 -4.86
CA GLN A 46 15.80 -8.93 -4.04
C GLN A 46 15.46 -8.40 -2.65
N GLY A 47 14.22 -8.65 -2.21
CA GLY A 47 13.70 -8.18 -0.92
C GLY A 47 12.42 -7.36 -1.04
N ASP A 48 11.93 -6.87 0.07
CA ASP A 48 10.72 -6.06 0.15
C ASP A 48 11.01 -4.64 0.67
N ALA A 49 10.40 -3.66 0.05
CA ALA A 49 10.23 -2.31 0.58
C ALA A 49 8.90 -1.75 0.04
N ILE A 50 7.94 -1.51 0.92
CA ILE A 50 6.60 -1.10 0.53
C ILE A 50 6.22 0.16 1.30
N LEU A 51 5.95 1.25 0.57
CA LEU A 51 5.43 2.48 1.15
C LEU A 51 3.91 2.54 0.92
N ILE A 52 3.15 2.80 1.99
CA ILE A 52 1.72 3.09 1.94
C ILE A 52 1.52 4.56 2.30
N GLU A 53 0.85 5.29 1.41
CA GLU A 53 0.51 6.71 1.56
C GLU A 53 -1.01 6.87 1.59
N SER A 54 -1.54 7.46 2.66
CA SER A 54 -2.95 7.79 2.80
C SER A 54 -3.09 9.10 3.57
N ASP A 55 -3.66 10.12 2.95
CA ASP A 55 -3.96 11.44 3.58
C ASP A 55 -2.77 12.05 4.34
N ASN A 56 -1.60 12.09 3.70
CA ASN A 56 -0.31 12.56 4.26
C ASN A 56 0.17 11.78 5.50
N GLN A 57 -0.31 10.58 5.71
CA GLN A 57 0.25 9.62 6.64
C GLN A 57 0.98 8.52 5.87
N TYR A 58 2.05 8.01 6.46
CA TYR A 58 2.97 7.11 5.77
C TYR A 58 3.31 5.89 6.61
N MET A 59 3.24 4.71 5.98
CA MET A 59 3.71 3.46 6.58
C MET A 59 4.74 2.81 5.66
N LEU A 60 5.86 2.43 6.21
CA LEU A 60 6.87 1.63 5.51
C LEU A 60 6.84 0.19 6.03
N ILE A 61 6.70 -0.78 5.12
CA ILE A 61 6.84 -2.20 5.41
C ILE A 61 8.15 -2.67 4.79
N ASP A 62 9.10 -3.04 5.63
CA ASP A 62 10.46 -3.44 5.25
C ASP A 62 11.25 -2.36 4.46
N ALA A 63 12.53 -2.58 4.24
CA ALA A 63 13.40 -1.63 3.55
C ALA A 63 14.53 -2.31 2.73
N GLY A 64 14.28 -3.54 2.29
CA GLY A 64 15.20 -4.30 1.44
C GLY A 64 16.47 -4.76 2.14
N GLU A 65 17.42 -5.27 1.35
CA GLU A 65 18.72 -5.77 1.79
C GLU A 65 19.59 -4.62 2.32
N LYS A 66 20.54 -4.97 3.16
CA LYS A 66 21.58 -4.03 3.60
C LYS A 66 22.30 -3.42 2.38
N GLY A 67 22.34 -2.08 2.34
CA GLY A 67 22.89 -1.32 1.21
C GLY A 67 21.83 -0.82 0.23
N MET A 68 20.55 -1.21 0.39
CA MET A 68 19.43 -0.65 -0.36
C MET A 68 18.78 0.55 0.36
N SER A 69 19.19 0.85 1.59
CA SER A 69 18.66 1.95 2.41
C SER A 69 18.64 3.29 1.69
N ASN A 70 19.70 3.63 0.96
CA ASN A 70 19.74 4.88 0.18
C ASN A 70 18.65 4.93 -0.89
N ILE A 71 18.38 3.81 -1.58
CA ILE A 71 17.31 3.75 -2.58
C ILE A 71 15.95 4.01 -1.93
N VAL A 72 15.73 3.43 -0.76
CA VAL A 72 14.48 3.63 -0.01
C VAL A 72 14.38 5.07 0.48
N ILE A 73 15.43 5.62 1.11
CA ILE A 73 15.46 6.99 1.62
C ILE A 73 15.24 8.00 0.49
N ASP A 74 15.99 7.89 -0.61
CA ASP A 74 15.85 8.77 -1.77
C ASP A 74 14.40 8.70 -2.33
N TYR A 75 13.82 7.50 -2.41
CA TYR A 75 12.45 7.31 -2.87
C TYR A 75 11.42 7.96 -1.93
N LEU A 76 11.61 7.82 -0.62
CA LEU A 76 10.76 8.46 0.39
C LEU A 76 10.85 9.99 0.29
N GLU A 77 12.05 10.55 0.12
CA GLU A 77 12.25 11.99 -0.10
C GLU A 77 11.56 12.49 -1.38
N GLU A 78 11.74 11.77 -2.51
CA GLU A 78 11.10 12.10 -3.79
C GLU A 78 9.56 12.03 -3.71
N THR A 79 9.04 11.15 -2.84
CA THR A 79 7.60 11.03 -2.59
C THR A 79 7.09 12.11 -1.64
N GLY A 80 7.99 12.83 -0.94
CA GLY A 80 7.65 13.92 -0.01
C GLY A 80 7.35 13.44 1.42
N VAL A 81 7.82 12.25 1.79
CA VAL A 81 7.71 11.73 3.15
C VAL A 81 8.56 12.59 4.09
N ASN A 82 7.96 13.08 5.18
CA ASN A 82 8.67 13.86 6.22
C ASN A 82 8.85 13.05 7.51
N GLU A 83 7.92 12.16 7.81
CA GLU A 83 7.91 11.27 8.97
C GLU A 83 7.18 9.98 8.60
N LEU A 84 7.37 8.93 9.37
CA LEU A 84 6.70 7.64 9.21
C LEU A 84 5.81 7.39 10.42
N ASP A 85 4.49 7.38 10.22
CA ASP A 85 3.52 7.02 11.26
C ASP A 85 3.71 5.57 11.70
N TYR A 86 4.08 4.70 10.76
CA TYR A 86 4.34 3.29 11.02
C TYR A 86 5.57 2.78 10.26
N VAL A 87 6.35 1.94 10.94
CA VAL A 87 7.29 1.02 10.32
C VAL A 87 6.89 -0.40 10.71
N ILE A 88 6.77 -1.29 9.73
CA ILE A 88 6.58 -2.72 9.97
C ILE A 88 7.86 -3.44 9.54
N ALA A 89 8.55 -4.08 10.48
CA ALA A 89 9.62 -5.02 10.23
C ALA A 89 9.00 -6.43 10.22
N THR A 90 8.81 -7.02 9.04
CA THR A 90 8.01 -8.24 8.93
C THR A 90 8.66 -9.42 9.63
N HIS A 91 9.93 -9.68 9.37
CA HIS A 91 10.69 -10.79 9.97
C HIS A 91 12.21 -10.53 9.84
N PRO A 92 13.09 -11.26 10.55
CA PRO A 92 14.50 -10.88 10.73
C PRO A 92 15.43 -11.10 9.55
N HIS A 93 14.99 -11.51 8.37
CA HIS A 93 15.88 -11.69 7.22
C HIS A 93 16.37 -10.35 6.66
N SER A 94 17.62 -10.35 6.17
CA SER A 94 18.31 -9.12 5.77
C SER A 94 17.72 -8.44 4.55
N ASP A 95 17.11 -9.19 3.64
CA ASP A 95 16.43 -8.67 2.45
C ASP A 95 15.07 -7.99 2.76
N HIS A 96 14.70 -7.95 4.03
CA HIS A 96 13.55 -7.21 4.56
C HIS A 96 13.98 -6.08 5.49
N ILE A 97 14.72 -6.41 6.55
CA ILE A 97 15.08 -5.43 7.57
C ILE A 97 16.42 -4.73 7.34
N GLY A 98 17.12 -5.07 6.25
CA GLY A 98 18.50 -4.64 6.02
C GLY A 98 18.69 -3.13 5.94
N GLY A 99 17.74 -2.43 5.37
CA GLY A 99 17.75 -0.96 5.26
C GLY A 99 17.06 -0.22 6.40
N LEU A 100 16.29 -0.92 7.27
CA LEU A 100 15.43 -0.27 8.26
C LEU A 100 16.20 0.57 9.30
N ALA A 101 17.38 0.14 9.73
CA ALA A 101 18.17 0.91 10.69
C ALA A 101 18.50 2.31 10.14
N ASP A 102 18.99 2.38 8.91
CA ASP A 102 19.34 3.66 8.27
C ASP A 102 18.09 4.54 8.05
N VAL A 103 16.94 3.93 7.71
CA VAL A 103 15.66 4.66 7.55
C VAL A 103 15.17 5.23 8.88
N ILE A 104 15.26 4.46 9.98
CA ILE A 104 14.84 4.89 11.33
C ILE A 104 15.77 6.01 11.85
N ASP A 105 17.06 5.97 11.52
CA ASP A 105 17.98 7.03 11.87
C ASP A 105 17.73 8.33 11.06
N TYR A 106 17.18 8.20 9.86
CA TYR A 106 16.92 9.33 8.97
C TYR A 106 15.56 9.98 9.18
N TYR A 107 14.51 9.19 9.44
CA TYR A 107 13.13 9.66 9.60
C TYR A 107 12.66 9.52 11.05
N HIS A 108 11.86 10.48 11.50
CA HIS A 108 11.06 10.26 12.69
C HIS A 108 10.06 9.15 12.45
N VAL A 109 9.97 8.20 13.39
CA VAL A 109 9.05 7.07 13.36
C VAL A 109 8.17 7.09 14.61
N ASP A 110 6.85 7.15 14.43
CA ASP A 110 5.92 7.14 15.57
C ASP A 110 5.75 5.76 16.18
N LYS A 111 5.63 4.75 15.34
CA LYS A 111 5.39 3.38 15.81
C LYS A 111 6.11 2.34 14.94
N ILE A 112 6.81 1.42 15.61
CA ILE A 112 7.37 0.24 14.98
C ILE A 112 6.60 -1.01 15.43
N ILE A 113 6.20 -1.84 14.45
CA ILE A 113 5.56 -3.14 14.66
C ILE A 113 6.53 -4.21 14.16
N MET A 114 6.89 -5.15 15.02
CA MET A 114 7.74 -6.30 14.64
C MET A 114 7.44 -7.51 15.50
N PRO A 115 7.69 -8.74 15.01
CA PRO A 115 7.39 -9.97 15.74
C PRO A 115 8.28 -10.15 16.96
N ASP A 116 7.78 -10.90 17.94
CA ASP A 116 8.54 -11.31 19.11
C ASP A 116 9.42 -12.52 18.76
N VAL A 117 10.54 -12.26 18.12
CA VAL A 117 11.48 -13.28 17.66
C VAL A 117 12.91 -12.90 18.04
N VAL A 118 13.76 -13.89 18.30
CA VAL A 118 15.18 -13.68 18.56
C VAL A 118 15.99 -14.19 17.36
N HIS A 119 16.86 -13.34 16.85
CA HIS A 119 17.80 -13.69 15.80
C HIS A 119 19.18 -13.11 16.09
N THR A 120 20.25 -13.81 15.63
CA THR A 120 21.65 -13.48 15.97
C THR A 120 22.41 -12.84 14.81
N SER A 121 21.70 -12.42 13.73
CA SER A 121 22.37 -11.72 12.63
C SER A 121 22.77 -10.30 13.04
N LYS A 122 23.88 -9.84 12.48
CA LYS A 122 24.33 -8.45 12.66
C LYS A 122 23.30 -7.42 12.23
N THR A 123 22.53 -7.72 11.18
CA THR A 123 21.46 -6.87 10.68
C THR A 123 20.35 -6.69 11.71
N PHE A 124 19.94 -7.80 12.36
CA PHE A 124 18.92 -7.77 13.39
C PHE A 124 19.41 -7.07 14.66
N GLU A 125 20.64 -7.37 15.12
CA GLU A 125 21.27 -6.68 16.25
C GLU A 125 21.32 -5.16 16.00
N ASN A 126 21.79 -4.73 14.83
CA ASN A 126 21.88 -3.32 14.46
C ASN A 126 20.51 -2.64 14.46
N LEU A 127 19.46 -3.29 13.93
CA LEU A 127 18.10 -2.76 13.97
C LEU A 127 17.61 -2.56 15.40
N LEU A 128 17.85 -3.53 16.31
CA LEU A 128 17.46 -3.40 17.71
C LEU A 128 18.20 -2.27 18.43
N ASP A 129 19.51 -2.12 18.15
CA ASP A 129 20.33 -1.04 18.69
C ASP A 129 19.77 0.32 18.22
N THR A 130 19.51 0.48 16.93
CA THR A 130 18.92 1.70 16.36
C THR A 130 17.55 2.01 16.94
N ILE A 131 16.66 1.02 17.10
CA ILE A 131 15.36 1.20 17.75
C ILE A 131 15.53 1.72 19.18
N SER A 132 16.49 1.16 19.92
CA SER A 132 16.79 1.57 21.29
C SER A 132 17.39 2.99 21.37
N GLU A 133 18.31 3.33 20.47
CA GLU A 133 18.97 4.64 20.40
C GLU A 133 17.97 5.75 20.03
N ASN A 134 16.97 5.45 19.22
CA ASN A 134 15.88 6.37 18.87
C ASN A 134 14.70 6.33 19.88
N GLU A 135 14.87 5.67 21.03
CA GLU A 135 13.86 5.57 22.10
C GLU A 135 12.51 5.00 21.65
N LEU A 136 12.48 4.26 20.53
CA LEU A 136 11.28 3.65 20.01
C LEU A 136 10.88 2.42 20.82
N LYS A 137 9.55 2.17 20.85
CA LYS A 137 9.00 0.98 21.52
C LYS A 137 8.45 0.01 20.49
N ILE A 138 8.99 -1.22 20.52
CA ILE A 138 8.47 -2.30 19.67
C ILE A 138 7.05 -2.64 20.08
N THR A 139 6.13 -2.53 19.13
CA THR A 139 4.75 -2.99 19.25
C THR A 139 4.66 -4.41 18.72
N LYS A 140 4.24 -5.36 19.56
CA LYS A 140 4.01 -6.74 19.11
C LYS A 140 2.76 -6.82 18.24
N PRO A 141 2.80 -7.55 17.11
CA PRO A 141 1.61 -7.81 16.32
C PRO A 141 0.66 -8.72 17.11
N ILE A 142 -0.59 -8.31 17.23
CA ILE A 142 -1.66 -9.08 17.87
C ILE A 142 -2.76 -9.26 16.85
N ILE A 143 -3.11 -10.51 16.56
CA ILE A 143 -4.14 -10.85 15.57
C ILE A 143 -5.45 -10.12 15.88
N GLY A 144 -6.03 -9.50 14.84
CA GLY A 144 -7.26 -8.74 14.92
C GLY A 144 -7.11 -7.33 15.48
N ASN A 145 -5.92 -6.91 15.92
CA ASN A 145 -5.70 -5.50 16.23
C ASN A 145 -5.79 -4.65 14.96
N GLU A 146 -6.58 -3.60 15.05
CA GLU A 146 -6.80 -2.63 13.97
C GLU A 146 -6.07 -1.31 14.26
N TYR A 147 -5.55 -0.72 13.22
CA TYR A 147 -4.87 0.57 13.22
C TYR A 147 -5.34 1.41 12.03
N THR A 148 -5.22 2.73 12.14
CA THR A 148 -5.58 3.65 11.05
C THR A 148 -4.33 4.30 10.46
N ILE A 149 -4.38 4.55 9.17
CA ILE A 149 -3.41 5.35 8.42
C ILE A 149 -4.18 6.24 7.45
N GLY A 150 -4.25 7.55 7.73
CA GLY A 150 -5.11 8.46 7.01
C GLY A 150 -6.56 7.98 6.99
N GLU A 151 -7.13 7.79 5.80
CA GLU A 151 -8.48 7.26 5.60
C GLU A 151 -8.52 5.71 5.48
N ALA A 152 -7.38 5.04 5.52
CA ALA A 152 -7.31 3.59 5.47
C ALA A 152 -7.21 2.97 6.87
N THR A 153 -7.58 1.70 6.98
CA THR A 153 -7.43 0.88 8.18
C THR A 153 -6.61 -0.37 7.83
N PHE A 154 -5.75 -0.82 8.73
CA PHE A 154 -5.12 -2.12 8.57
C PHE A 154 -5.32 -2.99 9.81
N VAL A 155 -5.48 -4.28 9.58
CA VAL A 155 -5.66 -5.30 10.62
C VAL A 155 -4.51 -6.29 10.57
N ILE A 156 -3.99 -6.68 11.74
CA ILE A 156 -2.95 -7.69 11.85
C ILE A 156 -3.56 -9.08 11.62
N ILE A 157 -3.02 -9.84 10.66
CA ILE A 157 -3.48 -11.20 10.31
C ILE A 157 -2.43 -12.29 10.57
N ALA A 158 -1.16 -11.91 10.77
CA ALA A 158 -0.04 -12.80 11.11
C ALA A 158 1.00 -12.07 11.98
N PRO A 159 1.88 -12.80 12.74
CA PRO A 159 1.89 -14.23 12.94
C PRO A 159 0.82 -14.69 13.94
N ASN A 160 0.32 -15.93 13.79
CA ASN A 160 -0.74 -16.48 14.64
C ASN A 160 -0.20 -17.37 15.77
N SER A 161 1.01 -17.88 15.65
CA SER A 161 1.72 -18.67 16.66
C SER A 161 2.86 -17.89 17.31
N SER A 162 3.24 -18.29 18.50
CA SER A 162 4.40 -17.71 19.22
C SER A 162 5.74 -18.36 18.87
N TYR A 163 5.71 -19.47 18.14
CA TYR A 163 6.90 -20.22 17.73
C TYR A 163 6.72 -20.84 16.35
N TYR A 164 7.73 -20.71 15.53
CA TYR A 164 7.87 -21.36 14.23
C TYR A 164 9.29 -21.85 14.04
N ASP A 165 9.45 -22.99 13.35
CA ASP A 165 10.77 -23.50 12.96
C ASP A 165 11.42 -22.62 11.86
N ALA A 166 10.61 -22.11 10.93
CA ALA A 166 11.07 -21.23 9.85
C ALA A 166 10.86 -19.75 10.21
N LEU A 167 11.90 -18.93 10.11
CA LEU A 167 11.86 -17.50 10.43
C LEU A 167 10.84 -16.74 9.58
N ASN A 168 10.62 -17.17 8.34
CA ASN A 168 9.62 -16.58 7.44
C ASN A 168 8.22 -16.57 8.03
N ASN A 169 7.84 -17.58 8.80
CA ASN A 169 6.52 -17.69 9.41
C ASN A 169 6.27 -16.70 10.56
N TYR A 170 7.32 -16.02 11.05
CA TYR A 170 7.16 -14.89 11.98
C TYR A 170 6.74 -13.59 11.27
N SER A 171 6.63 -13.60 9.95
CA SER A 171 6.26 -12.41 9.17
C SER A 171 5.00 -11.74 9.70
N VAL A 172 5.11 -10.44 10.01
CA VAL A 172 3.94 -9.62 10.30
C VAL A 172 3.11 -9.49 9.03
N GLY A 173 1.92 -10.04 9.07
CA GLY A 173 0.95 -9.93 7.98
C GLY A 173 -0.14 -8.91 8.32
N ILE A 174 -0.53 -8.11 7.33
CA ILE A 174 -1.64 -7.16 7.46
C ILE A 174 -2.62 -7.28 6.28
N LYS A 175 -3.89 -7.02 6.57
CA LYS A 175 -4.91 -6.68 5.58
C LYS A 175 -5.16 -5.18 5.68
N LEU A 176 -4.86 -4.45 4.61
CA LEU A 176 -5.12 -3.02 4.47
C LEU A 176 -6.45 -2.83 3.75
N ILE A 177 -7.30 -1.93 4.26
CA ILE A 177 -8.63 -1.65 3.73
C ILE A 177 -8.76 -0.15 3.50
N TYR A 178 -9.18 0.22 2.30
CA TYR A 178 -9.46 1.59 1.93
C TYR A 178 -10.78 1.66 1.16
N LYS A 179 -11.83 2.06 1.84
CA LYS A 179 -13.21 2.01 1.30
C LYS A 179 -13.54 0.59 0.82
N GLU A 180 -13.83 0.41 -0.49
CA GLU A 180 -14.10 -0.93 -1.06
C GLU A 180 -12.82 -1.66 -1.52
N ASN A 181 -11.65 -1.00 -1.49
CA ASN A 181 -10.41 -1.64 -1.92
C ASN A 181 -9.66 -2.27 -0.75
N SER A 182 -9.04 -3.42 -1.00
CA SER A 182 -8.33 -4.19 0.01
C SER A 182 -7.05 -4.84 -0.51
N PHE A 183 -6.06 -4.95 0.38
CA PHE A 183 -4.71 -5.44 0.06
C PHE A 183 -4.22 -6.36 1.17
N ILE A 184 -3.52 -7.43 0.79
CA ILE A 184 -2.81 -8.30 1.74
C ILE A 184 -1.31 -8.22 1.50
N PHE A 185 -0.58 -7.96 2.59
CA PHE A 185 0.87 -8.03 2.70
C PHE A 185 1.21 -8.96 3.85
N ALA A 186 1.94 -10.03 3.58
CA ALA A 186 2.28 -11.03 4.58
C ALA A 186 3.77 -11.38 4.59
N GLY A 187 4.63 -10.44 4.15
CA GLY A 187 6.08 -10.63 4.09
C GLY A 187 6.44 -11.93 3.39
N ASP A 188 7.19 -12.78 4.06
CA ASP A 188 7.62 -14.08 3.56
C ASP A 188 6.89 -15.26 4.21
N ALA A 189 5.71 -15.01 4.79
CA ALA A 189 4.87 -16.06 5.38
C ALA A 189 4.76 -17.27 4.45
N GLU A 190 5.09 -18.46 4.98
CA GLU A 190 5.02 -19.72 4.27
C GLU A 190 3.69 -20.43 4.54
N LYS A 191 3.49 -21.60 3.95
CA LYS A 191 2.21 -22.35 4.03
C LYS A 191 1.71 -22.61 5.43
N GLU A 192 2.61 -22.77 6.41
CA GLU A 192 2.23 -22.94 7.82
C GLU A 192 1.50 -21.70 8.32
N SER A 193 2.09 -20.51 8.18
CA SER A 193 1.47 -19.24 8.55
C SER A 193 0.24 -18.92 7.72
N GLU A 194 0.23 -19.25 6.41
CA GLU A 194 -0.96 -19.10 5.57
C GLU A 194 -2.14 -19.93 6.09
N TYR A 195 -1.91 -21.17 6.53
CA TYR A 195 -2.97 -22.02 7.08
C TYR A 195 -3.51 -21.47 8.41
N GLU A 196 -2.65 -20.91 9.24
CA GLU A 196 -3.08 -20.24 10.47
C GLU A 196 -3.88 -18.97 10.19
N MET A 197 -3.47 -18.15 9.19
CA MET A 197 -4.26 -17.00 8.73
C MET A 197 -5.65 -17.42 8.26
N LEU A 198 -5.80 -18.55 7.55
CA LEU A 198 -7.11 -19.09 7.14
C LEU A 198 -8.00 -19.50 8.31
N GLU A 199 -7.41 -19.80 9.46
CA GLU A 199 -8.11 -20.26 10.67
C GLU A 199 -8.32 -19.13 11.70
N CYS A 200 -7.74 -17.94 11.52
CA CYS A 200 -7.80 -16.85 12.49
C CYS A 200 -9.16 -16.15 12.59
N GLY A 201 -10.10 -16.46 11.70
CA GLY A 201 -11.46 -15.91 11.70
C GLY A 201 -11.60 -14.52 11.08
N ILE A 202 -10.52 -13.97 10.51
CA ILE A 202 -10.53 -12.72 9.76
C ILE A 202 -10.82 -13.04 8.30
N ASP A 203 -11.71 -12.29 7.67
CA ASP A 203 -11.94 -12.38 6.24
C ASP A 203 -10.67 -11.95 5.47
N LEU A 204 -10.15 -12.85 4.62
CA LEU A 204 -8.93 -12.63 3.83
C LEU A 204 -9.22 -12.24 2.38
N ASP A 205 -10.49 -12.14 1.95
CA ASP A 205 -10.80 -11.68 0.59
C ASP A 205 -10.20 -10.30 0.35
N ALA A 206 -9.46 -10.13 -0.78
CA ALA A 206 -8.74 -8.88 -1.07
C ALA A 206 -8.49 -8.71 -2.56
N ASP A 207 -8.58 -7.47 -3.06
CA ASP A 207 -8.34 -7.12 -4.46
C ASP A 207 -6.88 -7.35 -4.88
N VAL A 208 -5.95 -7.10 -3.96
CA VAL A 208 -4.50 -7.16 -4.21
C VAL A 208 -3.83 -8.09 -3.21
N LEU A 209 -3.00 -8.98 -3.72
CA LEU A 209 -2.11 -9.82 -2.93
C LEU A 209 -0.65 -9.56 -3.33
N LYS A 210 0.18 -9.11 -2.40
CA LYS A 210 1.62 -9.25 -2.54
C LYS A 210 1.97 -10.72 -2.27
N LEU A 211 2.46 -11.42 -3.30
CA LEU A 211 2.84 -12.82 -3.17
C LEU A 211 3.96 -12.96 -2.15
N SER A 212 3.73 -13.75 -1.12
CA SER A 212 4.69 -13.95 -0.04
C SER A 212 5.96 -14.62 -0.55
N HIS A 213 7.06 -14.36 0.16
CA HIS A 213 8.37 -14.95 -0.10
C HIS A 213 8.79 -14.84 -1.58
N HIS A 214 8.58 -13.63 -2.14
CA HIS A 214 8.94 -13.24 -3.51
C HIS A 214 8.41 -14.19 -4.60
N GLY A 215 7.29 -14.89 -4.33
CA GLY A 215 6.73 -15.91 -5.21
C GLY A 215 7.43 -17.27 -5.11
N SER A 216 7.96 -17.62 -3.94
CA SER A 216 8.47 -18.96 -3.64
C SER A 216 7.35 -20.01 -3.61
N THR A 217 7.69 -21.25 -3.98
CA THR A 217 6.79 -22.42 -3.83
C THR A 217 6.55 -22.83 -2.37
N THR A 218 7.26 -22.27 -1.41
CA THR A 218 6.99 -22.48 0.02
C THR A 218 5.76 -21.74 0.50
N SER A 219 5.31 -20.73 -0.26
CA SER A 219 4.16 -19.86 0.01
C SER A 219 3.10 -19.92 -1.09
N SER A 220 2.11 -19.03 -1.04
CA SER A 220 1.04 -18.86 -2.02
C SER A 220 0.30 -20.19 -2.30
N SER A 221 -0.08 -20.86 -1.22
CA SER A 221 -0.80 -22.15 -1.31
C SER A 221 -2.12 -21.98 -2.04
N GLN A 222 -2.60 -23.05 -2.69
CA GLN A 222 -3.87 -23.03 -3.42
C GLN A 222 -5.03 -22.57 -2.53
N ARG A 223 -5.07 -23.07 -1.28
CA ARG A 223 -6.10 -22.70 -0.30
C ARG A 223 -6.04 -21.21 0.07
N PHE A 224 -4.84 -20.65 0.20
CA PHE A 224 -4.65 -19.24 0.49
C PHE A 224 -5.09 -18.37 -0.70
N LEU A 225 -4.64 -18.71 -1.91
CA LEU A 225 -5.08 -18.02 -3.14
C LEU A 225 -6.60 -18.11 -3.36
N ASP A 226 -7.23 -19.23 -3.00
CA ASP A 226 -8.67 -19.43 -3.12
C ASP A 226 -9.46 -18.65 -2.06
N ALA A 227 -8.85 -18.32 -0.93
CA ALA A 227 -9.46 -17.51 0.13
C ALA A 227 -9.28 -16.01 -0.11
N VAL A 228 -8.11 -15.60 -0.64
CA VAL A 228 -7.83 -14.18 -0.92
C VAL A 228 -8.53 -13.71 -2.20
N THR A 229 -8.72 -14.56 -3.20
CA THR A 229 -9.37 -14.29 -4.50
C THR A 229 -8.91 -12.99 -5.20
N PRO A 230 -7.59 -12.68 -5.26
CA PRO A 230 -7.12 -11.39 -5.72
C PRO A 230 -7.31 -11.22 -7.23
N SER A 231 -7.63 -10.00 -7.65
CA SER A 231 -7.63 -9.61 -9.07
C SER A 231 -6.24 -9.18 -9.55
N ILE A 232 -5.40 -8.71 -8.61
CA ILE A 232 -4.02 -8.25 -8.83
C ILE A 232 -3.10 -8.99 -7.87
N ALA A 233 -2.00 -9.53 -8.41
CA ALA A 233 -0.89 -10.06 -7.64
C ALA A 233 0.39 -9.27 -7.90
N ILE A 234 1.24 -9.12 -6.89
CA ILE A 234 2.51 -8.42 -6.99
C ILE A 234 3.63 -9.32 -6.51
N VAL A 235 4.74 -9.31 -7.24
CA VAL A 235 6.00 -9.92 -6.82
C VAL A 235 7.04 -8.82 -6.69
N SER A 236 7.69 -8.75 -5.53
CA SER A 236 8.94 -8.04 -5.34
C SER A 236 10.07 -9.06 -5.44
N ALA A 237 10.96 -8.91 -6.42
CA ALA A 237 12.09 -9.82 -6.64
C ALA A 237 13.18 -9.13 -7.47
N GLY A 238 14.42 -9.53 -7.29
CA GLY A 238 15.55 -9.02 -8.05
C GLY A 238 15.64 -9.65 -9.45
N ILE A 239 16.18 -8.88 -10.40
CA ILE A 239 16.54 -9.40 -11.74
C ILE A 239 17.60 -10.50 -11.54
N ASP A 240 17.42 -11.64 -12.21
CA ASP A 240 18.34 -12.78 -12.18
C ASP A 240 18.72 -13.22 -10.76
N ASN A 241 17.79 -13.11 -9.79
CA ASN A 241 18.04 -13.49 -8.41
C ASN A 241 18.42 -14.97 -8.29
N GLN A 242 19.33 -15.27 -7.37
CA GLN A 242 19.90 -16.62 -7.18
C GLN A 242 18.88 -17.67 -6.70
N TYR A 243 17.71 -17.24 -6.23
CA TYR A 243 16.65 -18.14 -5.72
C TYR A 243 15.72 -18.63 -6.84
N GLY A 244 15.79 -18.02 -8.03
CA GLY A 244 14.89 -18.30 -9.14
C GLY A 244 13.46 -17.80 -8.91
N HIS A 245 13.28 -16.83 -8.01
CA HIS A 245 11.98 -16.23 -7.72
C HIS A 245 11.55 -15.24 -8.82
N PRO A 246 10.25 -15.16 -9.11
CA PRO A 246 9.18 -16.07 -8.68
C PRO A 246 9.27 -17.42 -9.39
N HIS A 247 8.97 -18.51 -8.67
CA HIS A 247 8.99 -19.86 -9.21
C HIS A 247 7.91 -20.06 -10.30
N ALA A 248 8.22 -20.91 -11.26
CA ALA A 248 7.34 -21.17 -12.41
C ALA A 248 5.96 -21.71 -12.01
N GLU A 249 5.90 -22.52 -10.95
CA GLU A 249 4.66 -23.08 -10.40
C GLU A 249 3.73 -21.99 -9.88
N ILE A 250 4.29 -20.98 -9.21
CA ILE A 250 3.50 -19.82 -8.70
C ILE A 250 3.01 -18.98 -9.88
N LEU A 251 3.89 -18.69 -10.85
CA LEU A 251 3.48 -17.96 -12.06
C LEU A 251 2.35 -18.69 -12.83
N GLN A 252 2.42 -20.02 -12.89
CA GLN A 252 1.38 -20.84 -13.52
C GLN A 252 0.07 -20.76 -12.73
N ALA A 253 0.11 -20.87 -11.39
CA ALA A 253 -1.07 -20.78 -10.54
C ALA A 253 -1.79 -19.42 -10.65
N ILE A 254 -1.03 -18.32 -10.74
CA ILE A 254 -1.55 -16.96 -10.95
C ILE A 254 -2.19 -16.83 -12.32
N LYS A 255 -1.52 -17.34 -13.37
CA LYS A 255 -2.03 -17.32 -14.75
C LYS A 255 -3.33 -18.12 -14.91
N GLU A 256 -3.42 -19.32 -14.31
CA GLU A 256 -4.62 -20.17 -14.36
C GLU A 256 -5.83 -19.51 -13.71
N ARG A 257 -5.62 -18.72 -12.66
CA ARG A 257 -6.66 -17.92 -11.99
C ARG A 257 -6.99 -16.60 -12.72
N LYS A 258 -6.26 -16.30 -13.81
CA LYS A 258 -6.39 -15.04 -14.57
C LYS A 258 -6.15 -13.79 -13.73
N ILE A 259 -5.31 -13.90 -12.71
CA ILE A 259 -4.90 -12.79 -11.85
C ILE A 259 -3.91 -11.93 -12.63
N THR A 260 -4.08 -10.61 -12.61
CA THR A 260 -3.13 -9.67 -13.23
C THR A 260 -1.86 -9.62 -12.37
N LEU A 261 -0.71 -9.95 -12.96
CA LEU A 261 0.56 -10.01 -12.25
C LEU A 261 1.42 -8.80 -12.58
N TYR A 262 1.98 -8.15 -11.55
CA TYR A 262 3.03 -7.15 -11.65
C TYR A 262 4.29 -7.65 -10.94
N ARG A 263 5.50 -7.31 -11.47
CA ARG A 263 6.78 -7.81 -10.97
C ARG A 263 7.83 -6.70 -10.98
N THR A 264 8.51 -6.45 -9.85
CA THR A 264 9.55 -5.40 -9.79
C THR A 264 10.75 -5.71 -10.69
N ASP A 265 11.14 -6.97 -10.86
CA ASP A 265 12.23 -7.37 -11.76
C ASP A 265 11.95 -7.09 -13.24
N LYS A 266 10.70 -6.90 -13.63
CA LYS A 266 10.27 -6.57 -14.99
C LYS A 266 9.91 -5.09 -15.14
N GLU A 267 9.13 -4.57 -14.22
CA GLU A 267 8.44 -3.29 -14.34
C GLU A 267 9.03 -2.19 -13.44
N GLY A 268 10.09 -2.51 -12.66
CA GLY A 268 10.67 -1.59 -11.68
C GLY A 268 9.72 -1.32 -10.53
N THR A 269 9.78 -0.14 -9.95
CA THR A 269 8.86 0.27 -8.90
C THR A 269 7.41 0.31 -9.42
N ILE A 270 6.49 -0.27 -8.64
CA ILE A 270 5.07 -0.39 -8.96
C ILE A 270 4.29 0.45 -7.98
N ILE A 271 3.42 1.34 -8.48
CA ILE A 271 2.55 2.16 -7.66
C ILE A 271 1.10 1.78 -7.96
N LEU A 272 0.39 1.28 -6.95
CA LEU A 272 -1.05 1.07 -7.01
C LEU A 272 -1.75 2.29 -6.44
N LYS A 273 -2.67 2.86 -7.22
CA LYS A 273 -3.51 4.00 -6.83
C LYS A 273 -4.94 3.51 -6.69
N ALA A 274 -5.48 3.59 -5.47
CA ALA A 274 -6.83 3.17 -5.15
C ALA A 274 -7.69 4.39 -4.81
N ASP A 275 -8.82 4.55 -5.51
CA ASP A 275 -9.78 5.65 -5.27
C ASP A 275 -10.95 5.22 -4.35
N GLY A 276 -10.96 3.96 -3.95
CA GLY A 276 -11.97 3.31 -3.13
C GLY A 276 -12.97 2.48 -3.91
N GLU A 277 -12.94 2.52 -5.24
CA GLU A 277 -13.72 1.65 -6.13
C GLU A 277 -12.80 0.91 -7.10
N ASN A 278 -11.79 1.61 -7.61
CA ASN A 278 -10.88 1.09 -8.62
C ASN A 278 -9.42 1.16 -8.16
N ILE A 279 -8.61 0.23 -8.66
CA ILE A 279 -7.18 0.21 -8.45
C ILE A 279 -6.48 0.31 -9.81
N VAL A 280 -5.59 1.30 -9.95
CA VAL A 280 -4.79 1.52 -11.16
C VAL A 280 -3.32 1.36 -10.83
N ALA A 281 -2.61 0.53 -11.60
CA ALA A 281 -1.17 0.35 -11.47
C ALA A 281 -0.40 1.27 -12.41
N VAL A 282 0.66 1.88 -11.89
CA VAL A 282 1.67 2.64 -12.64
C VAL A 282 3.03 2.02 -12.36
N THR A 283 3.84 1.83 -13.38
CA THR A 283 5.15 1.18 -13.26
C THR A 283 6.25 2.11 -13.75
N SER A 284 7.44 2.05 -13.15
CA SER A 284 8.57 2.89 -13.52
C SER A 284 9.25 2.44 -14.83
N ARG A 285 9.06 1.17 -15.22
CA ARG A 285 9.46 0.64 -16.55
C ARG A 285 8.20 0.20 -17.29
N GLN A 286 8.16 0.41 -18.61
CA GLN A 286 7.04 -0.06 -19.42
C GLN A 286 7.12 -1.58 -19.61
N ARG A 287 5.97 -2.24 -19.67
CA ARG A 287 5.89 -3.65 -20.10
C ARG A 287 6.33 -3.76 -21.56
N GLU A 288 7.30 -4.64 -21.83
CA GLU A 288 7.67 -5.02 -23.19
C GLU A 288 6.63 -5.93 -23.87
#